data_59e215ec07b612f2ba43c2c9b7bf7fef
#
_entry.id   59e215ec07b612f2ba43c2c9b7bf7fef
#
_cell.length_a   1.000
_cell.length_b   1.000
_cell.length_c   1.000
_cell.angle_alpha   90.00
_cell.angle_beta   90.00
_cell.angle_gamma   90.00
#
_symmetry.space_group_name_H-M   'P 1'
#
loop_
_entity.id
_entity.type
_entity.pdbx_description
1 polymer ?
#
loop_
_entity_poly.entity_id
_entity_poly.type
_entity_poly.pdbx_seq_one_letter_code
_entity_poly.pdbx_strand_id
1 'polypeptide(L)'
;ERLPAYETWLAQVATHNLWNPYSVLKANVRKTYLHKLQAQGVPTVPTVTLLPGDPHTLGDILNSYGWPEVVIKPVISAAGSHTHKLRKHEAAPYESTFATLIAQGGVLVQPFMPEIIAEGEWSLIWIGGHYSHALLKHPPSDHFFVQEHFGGTWETAKPSPSVISQAAAVLDTIREPLLYARVDGVLHEGRFHVMELELTEPSLFML
;
A
#
# COMPACT_ATOMS: atom_id res chain seq x y z
N GLU A 1 3.76 7.66 -16.98
CA GLU A 1 4.07 8.85 -17.84
C GLU A 1 4.19 10.16 -17.04
N ARG A 2 3.48 10.32 -15.91
CA ARG A 2 3.46 11.58 -15.13
C ARG A 2 4.52 11.70 -14.05
N LEU A 3 5.22 10.59 -13.70
CA LEU A 3 6.18 10.59 -12.59
C LEU A 3 7.31 11.62 -12.73
N PRO A 4 7.99 11.75 -13.89
CA PRO A 4 9.06 12.76 -14.03
C PRO A 4 8.52 14.19 -13.85
N ALA A 5 7.33 14.47 -14.34
CA ALA A 5 6.68 15.78 -14.15
C ALA A 5 6.34 16.02 -12.67
N TYR A 6 5.84 15.01 -11.98
CA TYR A 6 5.55 15.08 -10.55
C TYR A 6 6.84 15.31 -9.73
N GLU A 7 7.90 14.56 -10.00
CA GLU A 7 9.18 14.70 -9.30
C GLU A 7 9.80 16.10 -9.54
N THR A 8 9.67 16.61 -10.77
CA THR A 8 10.09 17.99 -11.11
C THR A 8 9.28 19.02 -10.33
N TRP A 9 7.95 18.91 -10.35
CA TRP A 9 7.07 19.78 -9.60
C TRP A 9 7.36 19.72 -8.10
N LEU A 10 7.49 18.51 -7.53
CA LEU A 10 7.79 18.33 -6.11
C LEU A 10 9.11 19.00 -5.72
N ALA A 11 10.14 18.90 -6.57
CA ALA A 11 11.41 19.58 -6.33
C ALA A 11 11.28 21.11 -6.37
N GLN A 12 10.42 21.66 -7.24
CA GLN A 12 10.17 23.10 -7.30
C GLN A 12 9.46 23.60 -6.04
N VAL A 13 8.44 22.88 -5.57
CA VAL A 13 7.70 23.28 -4.36
C VAL A 13 8.45 22.98 -3.06
N ALA A 14 9.53 22.21 -3.10
CA ALA A 14 10.37 21.90 -1.94
C ALA A 14 11.00 23.14 -1.27
N THR A 15 11.06 24.26 -1.98
CA THR A 15 11.51 25.56 -1.46
C THR A 15 10.47 26.28 -0.59
N HIS A 16 9.24 25.77 -0.59
CA HIS A 16 8.14 26.31 0.20
C HIS A 16 7.92 25.47 1.48
N ASN A 17 7.13 25.97 2.40
CA ASN A 17 6.74 25.21 3.58
C ASN A 17 5.77 24.09 3.19
N LEU A 18 6.29 22.89 3.06
CA LEU A 18 5.50 21.68 2.79
C LEU A 18 5.13 20.98 4.11
N TRP A 19 3.91 20.57 4.21
CA TRP A 19 3.37 19.64 5.18
C TRP A 19 2.87 18.39 4.41
N ASN A 20 3.42 17.28 4.49
CA ASN A 20 4.63 16.67 5.00
C ASN A 20 5.93 17.15 4.30
N PRO A 21 7.13 16.94 4.90
CA PRO A 21 8.39 17.38 4.32
C PRO A 21 8.70 16.74 2.96
N TYR A 22 9.43 17.47 2.10
CA TYR A 22 9.84 17.00 0.78
C TYR A 22 10.50 15.62 0.78
N SER A 23 11.42 15.36 1.74
CA SER A 23 12.10 14.07 1.90
C SER A 23 11.12 12.91 2.08
N VAL A 24 10.09 13.13 2.89
CA VAL A 24 9.01 12.18 3.18
C VAL A 24 8.17 11.94 1.94
N LEU A 25 7.68 13.01 1.30
CA LEU A 25 6.87 12.91 0.08
C LEU A 25 7.60 12.17 -1.01
N LYS A 26 8.87 12.53 -1.26
CA LYS A 26 9.73 11.88 -2.26
C LYS A 26 9.93 10.39 -1.99
N ALA A 27 10.16 10.03 -0.73
CA ALA A 27 10.35 8.63 -0.34
C ALA A 27 9.07 7.80 -0.44
N ASN A 28 7.90 8.43 -0.25
CA ASN A 28 6.60 7.76 -0.24
C ASN A 28 6.01 7.51 -1.63
N VAL A 29 6.52 8.15 -2.69
CA VAL A 29 6.04 7.98 -4.07
C VAL A 29 6.09 6.52 -4.54
N ARG A 30 7.13 5.80 -4.14
CA ARG A 30 7.34 4.39 -4.55
C ARG A 30 7.02 3.45 -3.41
N LYS A 31 6.12 2.51 -3.63
CA LYS A 31 5.71 1.51 -2.62
C LYS A 31 6.85 0.60 -2.14
N THR A 32 8.05 0.74 -2.68
CA THR A 32 9.27 0.08 -2.18
C THR A 32 9.62 0.46 -0.73
N TYR A 33 8.99 1.50 -0.17
CA TYR A 33 9.10 1.82 1.26
C TYR A 33 8.65 0.66 2.16
N LEU A 34 7.78 -0.23 1.68
CA LEU A 34 7.35 -1.42 2.42
C LEU A 34 8.54 -2.30 2.85
N HIS A 35 9.56 -2.45 1.99
CA HIS A 35 10.78 -3.19 2.36
C HIS A 35 11.57 -2.50 3.48
N LYS A 36 11.58 -1.16 3.50
CA LYS A 36 12.23 -0.41 4.58
C LYS A 36 11.49 -0.59 5.90
N LEU A 37 10.17 -0.56 5.88
CA LEU A 37 9.34 -0.84 7.05
C LEU A 37 9.62 -2.25 7.58
N GLN A 38 9.62 -3.25 6.70
CA GLN A 38 9.92 -4.64 7.05
C GLN A 38 11.31 -4.80 7.65
N ALA A 39 12.33 -4.15 7.07
CA ALA A 39 13.71 -4.18 7.59
C ALA A 39 13.83 -3.53 8.98
N GLN A 40 12.90 -2.66 9.35
CA GLN A 40 12.81 -2.02 10.68
C GLN A 40 11.91 -2.80 11.65
N GLY A 41 11.47 -4.00 11.26
CA GLY A 41 10.66 -4.88 12.11
C GLY A 41 9.15 -4.59 12.13
N VAL A 42 8.67 -3.67 11.27
CA VAL A 42 7.24 -3.42 11.11
C VAL A 42 6.61 -4.56 10.31
N PRO A 43 5.58 -5.24 10.83
CA PRO A 43 4.87 -6.25 10.07
C PRO A 43 4.20 -5.63 8.83
N THR A 44 4.55 -6.14 7.66
CA THR A 44 3.92 -5.77 6.39
C THR A 44 3.37 -7.03 5.73
N VAL A 45 2.44 -6.87 4.81
CA VAL A 45 2.10 -7.97 3.90
C VAL A 45 3.37 -8.40 3.17
N PRO A 46 3.70 -9.71 3.12
CA PRO A 46 4.87 -10.19 2.39
C PRO A 46 4.90 -9.63 0.97
N THR A 47 6.03 -9.05 0.57
CA THR A 47 6.10 -8.30 -0.69
C THR A 47 7.35 -8.70 -1.47
N VAL A 48 7.16 -9.08 -2.72
CA VAL A 48 8.23 -9.23 -3.72
C VAL A 48 8.15 -8.04 -4.66
N THR A 49 9.27 -7.38 -4.90
CA THR A 49 9.34 -6.25 -5.84
C THR A 49 10.21 -6.64 -7.02
N LEU A 50 9.67 -6.46 -8.22
CA LEU A 50 10.41 -6.63 -9.47
C LEU A 50 10.52 -5.25 -10.15
N LEU A 51 11.74 -4.87 -10.48
CA LEU A 51 12.04 -3.58 -11.15
C LEU A 51 12.39 -3.81 -12.62
N PRO A 52 12.39 -2.78 -13.46
CA PRO A 52 12.78 -2.91 -14.86
C PRO A 52 14.14 -3.61 -15.02
N GLY A 53 14.16 -4.66 -15.84
CA GLY A 53 15.34 -5.53 -16.04
C GLY A 53 15.36 -6.78 -15.14
N ASP A 54 14.43 -6.95 -14.24
CA ASP A 54 14.31 -8.18 -13.44
C ASP A 54 13.89 -9.35 -14.37
N PRO A 55 14.61 -10.50 -14.36
CA PRO A 55 14.34 -11.62 -15.27
C PRO A 55 13.23 -12.55 -14.78
N HIS A 56 12.77 -12.43 -13.53
CA HIS A 56 11.80 -13.38 -12.98
C HIS A 56 10.42 -13.22 -13.59
N THR A 57 9.79 -14.35 -13.83
CA THR A 57 8.39 -14.44 -14.28
C THR A 57 7.44 -14.46 -13.07
N LEU A 58 6.16 -14.21 -13.32
CA LEU A 58 5.14 -14.40 -12.29
C LEU A 58 5.10 -15.84 -11.80
N GLY A 59 5.25 -16.82 -12.74
CA GLY A 59 5.34 -18.24 -12.44
C GLY A 59 6.49 -18.56 -11.47
N ASP A 60 7.67 -17.95 -11.66
CA ASP A 60 8.82 -18.13 -10.75
C ASP A 60 8.48 -17.67 -9.33
N ILE A 61 7.85 -16.51 -9.19
CA ILE A 61 7.43 -15.98 -7.88
C ILE A 61 6.42 -16.91 -7.20
N LEU A 62 5.36 -17.29 -7.92
CA LEU A 62 4.32 -18.16 -7.37
C LEU A 62 4.83 -19.54 -6.97
N ASN A 63 5.80 -20.07 -7.69
CA ASN A 63 6.44 -21.35 -7.34
C ASN A 63 7.37 -21.21 -6.13
N SER A 64 8.15 -20.13 -6.06
CA SER A 64 9.11 -19.90 -4.98
C SER A 64 8.43 -19.65 -3.63
N TYR A 65 7.32 -18.92 -3.62
CA TYR A 65 6.62 -18.53 -2.39
C TYR A 65 5.42 -19.43 -2.06
N GLY A 66 4.96 -20.25 -2.99
CA GLY A 66 3.82 -21.16 -2.76
C GLY A 66 2.47 -20.46 -2.60
N TRP A 67 2.35 -19.18 -2.96
CA TRP A 67 1.11 -18.41 -2.79
C TRP A 67 0.02 -18.89 -3.76
N PRO A 68 -1.18 -19.26 -3.27
CA PRO A 68 -2.28 -19.74 -4.12
C PRO A 68 -2.96 -18.60 -4.89
N GLU A 69 -3.03 -17.41 -4.28
CA GLU A 69 -3.56 -16.19 -4.87
C GLU A 69 -2.64 -15.01 -4.55
N VAL A 70 -2.47 -14.12 -5.51
CA VAL A 70 -1.62 -12.93 -5.36
C VAL A 70 -2.34 -11.68 -5.83
N VAL A 71 -1.90 -10.56 -5.27
CA VAL A 71 -2.20 -9.21 -5.76
C VAL A 71 -0.93 -8.65 -6.38
N ILE A 72 -1.06 -8.19 -7.62
CA ILE A 72 -0.01 -7.51 -8.38
C ILE A 72 -0.40 -6.05 -8.49
N LYS A 73 0.50 -5.16 -8.12
CA LYS A 73 0.27 -3.71 -8.23
C LYS A 73 1.55 -2.99 -8.68
N PRO A 74 1.46 -1.92 -9.48
CA PRO A 74 2.63 -1.15 -9.85
C PRO A 74 3.35 -0.58 -8.62
N VAL A 75 4.67 -0.45 -8.69
CA VAL A 75 5.49 0.21 -7.65
C VAL A 75 5.01 1.63 -7.40
N ILE A 76 4.50 2.29 -8.44
CA ILE A 76 3.91 3.62 -8.38
C ILE A 76 2.50 3.54 -8.93
N SER A 77 1.52 3.67 -8.05
CA SER A 77 0.10 3.69 -8.40
C SER A 77 -0.70 4.35 -7.30
N ALA A 78 -1.88 4.85 -7.65
CA ALA A 78 -2.87 5.37 -6.73
C ALA A 78 -4.25 4.78 -7.06
N ALA A 79 -5.15 4.78 -6.09
CA ALA A 79 -6.55 4.40 -6.25
C ALA A 79 -6.78 3.01 -6.88
N GLY A 80 -5.92 2.04 -6.62
CA GLY A 80 -6.04 0.67 -7.16
C GLY A 80 -5.74 0.53 -8.66
N SER A 81 -5.23 1.59 -9.31
CA SER A 81 -4.92 1.56 -10.74
C SER A 81 -3.92 0.45 -11.09
N HIS A 82 -4.27 -0.34 -12.12
CA HIS A 82 -3.47 -1.49 -12.58
C HIS A 82 -3.15 -2.52 -11.49
N THR A 83 -4.02 -2.61 -10.47
CA THR A 83 -3.95 -3.66 -9.46
C THR A 83 -4.74 -4.86 -9.95
N HIS A 84 -4.15 -6.05 -9.88
CA HIS A 84 -4.77 -7.29 -10.34
C HIS A 84 -4.67 -8.36 -9.27
N LYS A 85 -5.74 -9.10 -9.06
CA LYS A 85 -5.75 -10.31 -8.24
C LYS A 85 -5.78 -11.52 -9.16
N LEU A 86 -4.88 -12.47 -8.95
CA LEU A 86 -4.73 -13.65 -9.77
C LEU A 86 -4.56 -14.90 -8.91
N ARG A 87 -5.14 -15.99 -9.35
CA ARG A 87 -4.85 -17.33 -8.85
C ARG A 87 -3.63 -17.91 -9.57
N LYS A 88 -2.96 -18.86 -8.95
CA LYS A 88 -1.75 -19.47 -9.51
C LYS A 88 -1.97 -20.02 -10.93
N HIS A 89 -3.12 -20.62 -11.24
CA HIS A 89 -3.42 -21.16 -12.57
C HIS A 89 -3.69 -20.09 -13.64
N GLU A 90 -3.89 -18.84 -13.25
CA GLU A 90 -4.10 -17.70 -14.15
C GLU A 90 -2.79 -16.98 -14.51
N ALA A 91 -1.66 -17.41 -13.94
CA ALA A 91 -0.38 -16.74 -14.15
C ALA A 91 0.10 -16.78 -15.60
N ALA A 92 0.02 -17.96 -16.25
CA ALA A 92 0.56 -18.14 -17.59
C ALA A 92 -0.06 -17.18 -18.64
N PRO A 93 -1.39 -17.02 -18.76
CA PRO A 93 -1.96 -16.02 -19.66
C PRO A 93 -1.65 -14.56 -19.26
N TYR A 94 -1.28 -14.30 -18.02
CA TYR A 94 -1.00 -12.96 -17.52
C TYR A 94 0.47 -12.52 -17.67
N GLU A 95 1.40 -13.43 -18.02
CA GLU A 95 2.85 -13.15 -18.07
C GLU A 95 3.22 -11.97 -18.98
N SER A 96 2.57 -11.80 -20.12
CA SER A 96 2.86 -10.68 -21.03
C SER A 96 2.47 -9.33 -20.43
N THR A 97 1.35 -9.28 -19.71
CA THR A 97 0.90 -8.09 -18.96
C THR A 97 1.85 -7.81 -17.81
N PHE A 98 2.26 -8.84 -17.08
CA PHE A 98 3.20 -8.75 -15.98
C PHE A 98 4.55 -8.18 -16.43
N ALA A 99 5.13 -8.71 -17.51
CA ALA A 99 6.37 -8.21 -18.10
C ALA A 99 6.25 -6.73 -18.55
N THR A 100 5.09 -6.35 -19.10
CA THR A 100 4.82 -4.97 -19.50
C THR A 100 4.80 -4.03 -18.28
N LEU A 101 4.15 -4.42 -17.19
CA LEU A 101 4.11 -3.64 -15.96
C LEU A 101 5.50 -3.49 -15.33
N ILE A 102 6.31 -4.55 -15.32
CA ILE A 102 7.71 -4.47 -14.86
C ILE A 102 8.47 -3.43 -15.69
N ALA A 103 8.39 -3.52 -17.02
CA ALA A 103 9.10 -2.60 -17.91
C ALA A 103 8.65 -1.14 -17.76
N GLN A 104 7.40 -0.89 -17.38
CA GLN A 104 6.84 0.46 -17.18
C GLN A 104 7.23 1.13 -15.85
N GLY A 105 7.84 0.40 -14.91
CA GLY A 105 8.27 1.02 -13.65
C GLY A 105 8.38 0.07 -12.46
N GLY A 106 8.12 -1.22 -12.71
CA GLY A 106 8.18 -2.26 -11.70
C GLY A 106 6.84 -2.56 -11.05
N VAL A 107 6.78 -3.72 -10.41
CA VAL A 107 5.59 -4.24 -9.73
C VAL A 107 5.92 -4.75 -8.33
N LEU A 108 4.90 -4.75 -7.49
CA LEU A 108 4.84 -5.48 -6.24
C LEU A 108 3.96 -6.71 -6.46
N VAL A 109 4.40 -7.85 -5.96
CA VAL A 109 3.62 -9.09 -5.87
C VAL A 109 3.46 -9.42 -4.39
N GLN A 110 2.24 -9.58 -3.95
CA GLN A 110 1.88 -9.85 -2.55
C GLN A 110 0.89 -11.03 -2.51
N PRO A 111 0.90 -11.88 -1.47
CA PRO A 111 -0.20 -12.82 -1.27
C PRO A 111 -1.50 -12.05 -1.10
N PHE A 112 -2.59 -12.59 -1.61
CA PHE A 112 -3.92 -12.05 -1.30
C PHE A 112 -4.23 -12.29 0.17
N MET A 113 -4.64 -11.24 0.88
CA MET A 113 -5.03 -11.30 2.28
C MET A 113 -6.55 -11.50 2.36
N PRO A 114 -7.05 -12.71 2.72
CA PRO A 114 -8.48 -12.98 2.77
C PRO A 114 -9.21 -12.17 3.84
N GLU A 115 -8.49 -11.63 4.81
CA GLU A 115 -8.99 -10.75 5.85
C GLU A 115 -9.68 -9.51 5.28
N ILE A 116 -9.26 -9.04 4.10
CA ILE A 116 -9.92 -7.91 3.40
C ILE A 116 -11.40 -8.21 3.15
N ILE A 117 -11.70 -9.46 2.78
CA ILE A 117 -13.08 -9.89 2.53
C ILE A 117 -13.80 -10.22 3.84
N ALA A 118 -13.12 -10.90 4.77
CA ALA A 118 -13.73 -11.42 5.98
C ALA A 118 -13.96 -10.33 7.04
N GLU A 119 -13.00 -9.42 7.19
CA GLU A 119 -12.96 -8.44 8.28
C GLU A 119 -12.91 -6.99 7.80
N GLY A 120 -12.41 -6.77 6.58
CA GLY A 120 -12.17 -5.43 6.00
C GLY A 120 -10.72 -4.96 6.13
N GLU A 121 -10.44 -3.85 5.46
CA GLU A 121 -9.17 -3.14 5.50
C GLU A 121 -9.28 -1.94 6.46
N TRP A 122 -8.43 -1.90 7.47
CA TRP A 122 -8.29 -0.77 8.36
C TRP A 122 -7.56 0.39 7.69
N SER A 123 -8.08 1.60 7.86
CA SER A 123 -7.39 2.85 7.60
C SER A 123 -7.32 3.64 8.90
N LEU A 124 -6.12 3.79 9.45
CA LEU A 124 -5.88 4.58 10.65
C LEU A 124 -5.28 5.92 10.25
N ILE A 125 -5.80 7.01 10.81
CA ILE A 125 -5.43 8.37 10.46
C ILE A 125 -4.76 9.08 11.64
N TRP A 126 -3.62 9.72 11.37
CA TRP A 126 -2.90 10.60 12.29
C TRP A 126 -2.91 12.03 11.77
N ILE A 127 -3.05 12.98 12.69
CA ILE A 127 -2.99 14.42 12.40
C ILE A 127 -2.09 15.07 13.45
N GLY A 128 -1.08 15.83 13.00
CA GLY A 128 -0.12 16.48 13.88
C GLY A 128 0.65 15.52 14.79
N GLY A 129 0.89 14.29 14.32
CA GLY A 129 1.56 13.23 15.08
C GLY A 129 0.67 12.49 16.07
N HIS A 130 -0.62 12.83 16.17
CA HIS A 130 -1.57 12.20 17.09
C HIS A 130 -2.58 11.33 16.33
N TYR A 131 -2.89 10.13 16.87
CA TYR A 131 -3.99 9.33 16.37
C TYR A 131 -5.30 10.12 16.43
N SER A 132 -6.00 10.18 15.32
CA SER A 132 -7.27 10.90 15.17
C SER A 132 -8.46 9.96 15.18
N HIS A 133 -8.56 9.13 14.15
CA HIS A 133 -9.68 8.21 13.95
C HIS A 133 -9.28 7.06 13.04
N ALA A 134 -10.18 6.10 12.90
CA ALA A 134 -10.01 5.00 11.95
C ALA A 134 -11.31 4.66 11.25
N LEU A 135 -11.13 4.03 10.11
CA LEU A 135 -12.19 3.48 9.28
C LEU A 135 -11.93 2.01 9.04
N LEU A 136 -13.00 1.27 8.86
CA LEU A 136 -12.97 -0.08 8.33
C LEU A 136 -13.62 -0.06 6.95
N LYS A 137 -12.87 -0.48 5.94
CA LYS A 137 -13.29 -0.49 4.54
C LYS A 137 -13.62 -1.91 4.11
N HIS A 138 -14.72 -2.07 3.41
CA HIS A 138 -15.18 -3.35 2.90
C HIS A 138 -15.29 -3.32 1.38
N PRO A 139 -14.80 -4.34 0.68
CA PRO A 139 -15.05 -4.47 -0.75
C PRO A 139 -16.50 -4.90 -0.99
N PRO A 140 -17.06 -4.65 -2.19
CA PRO A 140 -18.32 -5.25 -2.59
C PRO A 140 -18.17 -6.78 -2.75
N SER A 141 -19.29 -7.51 -2.74
CA SER A 141 -19.32 -8.98 -2.71
C SER A 141 -18.64 -9.67 -3.90
N ASP A 142 -18.48 -8.99 -5.02
CA ASP A 142 -17.93 -9.51 -6.28
C ASP A 142 -16.51 -9.01 -6.58
N HIS A 143 -15.95 -8.17 -5.70
CA HIS A 143 -14.62 -7.60 -5.85
C HIS A 143 -13.77 -7.70 -4.58
N PHE A 144 -12.49 -7.34 -4.70
CA PHE A 144 -11.56 -7.25 -3.58
C PHE A 144 -11.08 -5.81 -3.33
N PHE A 145 -11.47 -4.87 -4.18
CA PHE A 145 -11.14 -3.48 -4.03
C PHE A 145 -12.04 -2.80 -2.98
N VAL A 146 -11.42 -2.16 -2.00
CA VAL A 146 -12.14 -1.43 -0.95
C VAL A 146 -12.42 0.04 -1.31
N GLN A 147 -11.93 0.51 -2.45
CA GLN A 147 -12.11 1.89 -2.89
C GLN A 147 -13.54 2.14 -3.36
N GLU A 148 -14.12 3.31 -3.01
CA GLU A 148 -15.52 3.67 -3.31
C GLU A 148 -15.85 3.63 -4.80
N HIS A 149 -14.92 4.05 -5.68
CA HIS A 149 -15.16 4.04 -7.12
C HIS A 149 -15.24 2.62 -7.73
N PHE A 150 -14.85 1.59 -6.96
CA PHE A 150 -15.10 0.18 -7.28
C PHE A 150 -16.28 -0.40 -6.51
N GLY A 151 -17.08 0.42 -5.83
CA GLY A 151 -18.23 -0.01 -5.05
C GLY A 151 -17.91 -0.41 -3.61
N GLY A 152 -16.68 -0.20 -3.15
CA GLY A 152 -16.30 -0.38 -1.76
C GLY A 152 -17.06 0.56 -0.84
N THR A 153 -17.26 0.15 0.39
CA THR A 153 -17.90 0.93 1.46
C THR A 153 -16.95 1.10 2.63
N TRP A 154 -17.21 2.06 3.47
CA TRP A 154 -16.47 2.25 4.71
C TRP A 154 -17.39 2.72 5.83
N GLU A 155 -16.97 2.44 7.04
CA GLU A 155 -17.61 2.93 8.25
C GLU A 155 -16.56 3.41 9.25
N THR A 156 -16.95 4.34 10.12
CA THR A 156 -16.07 4.72 11.25
C THR A 156 -15.97 3.56 12.21
N ALA A 157 -14.75 3.23 12.61
CA ALA A 157 -14.50 2.08 13.48
C ALA A 157 -13.53 2.44 14.60
N LYS A 158 -13.62 1.71 15.71
CA LYS A 158 -12.75 1.89 16.87
C LYS A 158 -11.80 0.70 16.98
N PRO A 159 -10.58 0.80 16.46
CA PRO A 159 -9.58 -0.26 16.62
C PRO A 159 -9.19 -0.40 18.10
N SER A 160 -8.75 -1.59 18.47
CA SER A 160 -8.21 -1.81 19.81
C SER A 160 -6.94 -0.96 20.03
N PRO A 161 -6.59 -0.63 21.30
CA PRO A 161 -5.34 0.08 21.61
C PRO A 161 -4.11 -0.62 21.05
N SER A 162 -4.13 -1.96 20.99
CA SER A 162 -3.04 -2.75 20.40
C SER A 162 -2.89 -2.49 18.90
N VAL A 163 -3.99 -2.43 18.15
CA VAL A 163 -3.97 -2.11 16.71
C VAL A 163 -3.44 -0.70 16.47
N ILE A 164 -3.89 0.29 17.26
CA ILE A 164 -3.40 1.66 17.18
C ILE A 164 -1.89 1.70 17.43
N SER A 165 -1.41 1.01 18.47
CA SER A 165 0.02 0.94 18.81
C SER A 165 0.85 0.28 17.71
N GLN A 166 0.37 -0.82 17.12
CA GLN A 166 1.06 -1.50 16.04
C GLN A 166 1.13 -0.65 14.77
N ALA A 167 0.05 0.06 14.43
CA ALA A 167 0.03 0.97 13.30
C ALA A 167 0.89 2.23 13.56
N ALA A 168 0.93 2.73 14.79
CA ALA A 168 1.79 3.86 15.17
C ALA A 168 3.28 3.54 15.00
N ALA A 169 3.71 2.29 15.23
CA ALA A 169 5.09 1.88 15.03
C ALA A 169 5.60 2.11 13.59
N VAL A 170 4.69 2.20 12.60
CA VAL A 170 5.04 2.62 11.23
C VAL A 170 5.57 4.06 11.22
N LEU A 171 4.91 4.95 11.95
CA LEU A 171 5.26 6.38 11.99
C LEU A 171 6.54 6.62 12.77
N ASP A 172 6.86 5.77 13.76
CA ASP A 172 8.12 5.84 14.52
C ASP A 172 9.34 5.58 13.63
N THR A 173 9.14 4.98 12.44
CA THR A 173 10.21 4.79 11.45
C THR A 173 10.56 6.08 10.69
N ILE A 174 9.72 7.11 10.79
CA ILE A 174 9.87 8.41 10.11
C ILE A 174 10.34 9.42 11.14
N ARG A 175 11.49 10.03 10.86
CA ARG A 175 12.10 10.97 11.81
C ARG A 175 11.55 12.40 11.70
N GLU A 176 11.00 12.72 10.55
CA GLU A 176 10.47 14.04 10.26
C GLU A 176 9.05 14.21 10.82
N PRO A 177 8.68 15.42 11.26
CA PRO A 177 7.33 15.69 11.71
C PRO A 177 6.33 15.56 10.56
N LEU A 178 5.21 14.89 10.83
CA LEU A 178 4.12 14.72 9.87
C LEU A 178 2.92 15.56 10.27
N LEU A 179 2.34 16.28 9.33
CA LEU A 179 1.03 16.92 9.54
C LEU A 179 -0.08 15.88 9.51
N TYR A 180 0.01 14.93 8.58
CA TYR A 180 -0.95 13.85 8.44
C TYR A 180 -0.27 12.55 8.00
N ALA A 181 -0.89 11.44 8.32
CA ALA A 181 -0.55 10.12 7.82
C ALA A 181 -1.79 9.24 7.80
N ARG A 182 -1.89 8.35 6.82
CA ARG A 182 -2.82 7.23 6.83
C ARG A 182 -2.06 5.92 6.69
N VAL A 183 -2.32 5.01 7.61
CA VAL A 183 -1.75 3.67 7.61
C VAL A 183 -2.86 2.69 7.30
N ASP A 184 -2.76 2.02 6.16
CA ASP A 184 -3.73 1.02 5.73
C ASP A 184 -3.18 -0.39 5.96
N GLY A 185 -4.03 -1.30 6.44
CA GLY A 185 -3.61 -2.66 6.72
C GLY A 185 -4.74 -3.58 7.18
N VAL A 186 -4.39 -4.83 7.39
CA VAL A 186 -5.29 -5.89 7.83
C VAL A 186 -4.80 -6.53 9.12
N LEU A 187 -5.73 -7.12 9.87
CA LEU A 187 -5.41 -7.95 11.02
C LEU A 187 -5.29 -9.40 10.58
N HIS A 188 -4.08 -9.93 10.58
CA HIS A 188 -3.79 -11.33 10.32
C HIS A 188 -3.24 -11.98 11.60
N GLU A 189 -3.93 -12.99 12.12
CA GLU A 189 -3.57 -13.69 13.37
C GLU A 189 -3.35 -12.73 14.55
N GLY A 190 -4.19 -11.70 14.66
CA GLY A 190 -4.12 -10.70 15.74
C GLY A 190 -2.98 -9.67 15.61
N ARG A 191 -2.21 -9.70 14.52
CA ARG A 191 -1.16 -8.72 14.20
C ARG A 191 -1.60 -7.81 13.06
N PHE A 192 -1.30 -6.52 13.19
CA PHE A 192 -1.57 -5.55 12.15
C PHE A 192 -0.47 -5.61 11.07
N HIS A 193 -0.85 -6.03 9.87
CA HIS A 193 0.02 -6.09 8.71
C HIS A 193 -0.21 -4.88 7.81
N VAL A 194 0.80 -4.05 7.67
CA VAL A 194 0.73 -2.84 6.83
C VAL A 194 0.65 -3.24 5.35
N MET A 195 -0.34 -2.70 4.66
CA MET A 195 -0.54 -2.83 3.23
C MET A 195 -0.09 -1.60 2.46
N GLU A 196 -0.34 -0.42 3.06
CA GLU A 196 0.01 0.87 2.46
C GLU A 196 0.26 1.92 3.54
N LEU A 197 1.14 2.86 3.23
CA LEU A 197 1.40 4.06 4.02
C LEU A 197 1.23 5.26 3.09
N GLU A 198 0.26 6.10 3.37
CA GLU A 198 -0.05 7.27 2.55
C GLU A 198 0.33 8.56 3.30
N LEU A 199 1.31 9.27 2.74
CA LEU A 199 1.85 10.51 3.30
C LEU A 199 1.76 11.68 2.33
N THR A 200 1.27 11.44 1.10
CA THR A 200 1.24 12.44 0.02
C THR A 200 -0.14 13.05 -0.14
N GLU A 201 -1.14 12.24 -0.52
CA GLU A 201 -2.50 12.71 -0.81
C GLU A 201 -3.58 11.77 -0.27
N PRO A 202 -3.48 11.30 0.99
CA PRO A 202 -4.49 10.40 1.52
C PRO A 202 -5.86 11.08 1.60
N SER A 203 -6.93 10.33 1.28
CA SER A 203 -8.22 10.69 1.82
C SER A 203 -8.17 10.58 3.34
N LEU A 204 -8.45 11.67 4.03
CA LEU A 204 -8.43 11.71 5.50
C LEU A 204 -9.80 11.44 6.11
N PHE A 205 -10.85 11.30 5.29
CA PHE A 205 -12.22 11.00 5.73
C PHE A 205 -12.69 11.93 6.86
N MET A 206 -12.39 13.23 6.73
CA MET A 206 -12.85 14.27 7.66
C MET A 206 -14.36 14.41 7.52
N LEU A 207 -15.10 14.23 8.62
CA LEU A 207 -16.57 14.39 8.70
C LEU A 207 -16.92 15.81 9.13
#